data_625115c53a1e5957b2d00ed30cd09f5f
#
_entry.id   625115c53a1e5957b2d00ed30cd09f5f
#
_cell.length_a   1.000
_cell.length_b   1.000
_cell.length_c   1.000
_cell.angle_alpha   90.00
_cell.angle_beta   90.00
_cell.angle_gamma   90.00
#
_symmetry.space_group_name_H-M   'P 1'
#
loop_
_entity.id
_entity.type
_entity.pdbx_description
1 polymer ?
#
loop_
_entity_poly.entity_id
_entity_poly.type
_entity_poly.pdbx_seq_one_letter_code
_entity_poly.pdbx_strand_id
1 'polypeptide(L)'
;MLSPLNPLKANSTELIPDVTRLKMLDIALKGAEGIKVSDIELSMPRPSYTINTLRYLAKRYPRHTFKLIIGSDNWKIFSQWKDSEAIIRDFGVVVYPRPGYPVGTIYDDDVEVVKAPMADVSSSFIRNAIARGKDMNYFLPSGVYDYIKTFNLYIPKPLSGNAVKP
;
A
#
# COMPACT_ATOMS: atom_id res chain seq x y z
N MET A 1 7.34 0.48 -0.32
CA MET A 1 7.24 1.74 0.45
C MET A 1 5.93 1.73 1.23
N LEU A 2 5.92 2.12 2.49
CA LEU A 2 4.73 2.15 3.34
C LEU A 2 4.31 3.60 3.58
N SER A 3 3.13 4.01 3.05
CA SER A 3 2.58 5.34 3.32
C SER A 3 1.74 5.33 4.61
N PRO A 4 2.11 6.08 5.65
CA PRO A 4 1.41 6.08 6.94
C PRO A 4 0.08 6.83 6.90
N LEU A 5 0.01 7.94 6.18
CA LEU A 5 -1.20 8.77 6.06
C LEU A 5 -1.24 9.39 4.66
N ASN A 6 -2.00 8.77 3.76
CA ASN A 6 -2.35 9.39 2.50
C ASN A 6 -3.51 10.35 2.74
N PRO A 7 -3.40 11.66 2.39
CA PRO A 7 -4.46 12.64 2.58
C PRO A 7 -5.80 12.24 1.97
N LEU A 8 -5.76 11.51 0.85
CA LEU A 8 -6.96 11.03 0.15
C LEU A 8 -7.57 9.76 0.80
N LYS A 9 -6.92 9.18 1.81
CA LYS A 9 -7.37 7.99 2.55
C LYS A 9 -7.46 8.23 4.06
N ALA A 10 -7.46 9.48 4.50
CA ALA A 10 -7.42 9.88 5.92
C ALA A 10 -8.62 9.37 6.76
N ASN A 11 -9.71 8.96 6.13
CA ASN A 11 -10.92 8.47 6.81
C ASN A 11 -10.93 6.96 7.07
N SER A 12 -9.83 6.24 6.82
CA SER A 12 -9.79 4.81 7.17
C SER A 12 -9.46 4.63 8.65
N THR A 13 -10.47 4.61 9.51
CA THR A 13 -10.42 4.28 10.95
C THR A 13 -9.93 2.85 11.24
N GLU A 14 -9.64 2.05 10.22
CA GLU A 14 -9.30 0.64 10.32
C GLU A 14 -7.81 0.30 10.10
N LEU A 15 -6.95 1.31 9.98
CA LEU A 15 -5.54 1.02 9.78
C LEU A 15 -4.88 0.63 11.10
N ILE A 16 -4.39 -0.62 11.14
CA ILE A 16 -3.51 -1.07 12.22
C ILE A 16 -2.22 -0.22 12.25
N PRO A 17 -1.50 -0.17 13.40
CA PRO A 17 -0.31 0.65 13.56
C PRO A 17 0.73 0.45 12.45
N ASP A 18 1.41 1.53 12.08
CA ASP A 18 2.43 1.53 11.01
C ASP A 18 3.53 0.50 11.26
N VAL A 19 3.98 0.37 12.51
CA VAL A 19 5.00 -0.61 12.92
C VAL A 19 4.53 -2.05 12.65
N THR A 20 3.26 -2.35 12.91
CA THR A 20 2.67 -3.67 12.65
C THR A 20 2.62 -3.95 11.14
N ARG A 21 2.24 -2.95 10.33
CA ARG A 21 2.24 -3.08 8.86
C ARG A 21 3.64 -3.27 8.30
N LEU A 22 4.61 -2.53 8.83
CA LEU A 22 6.02 -2.66 8.47
C LEU A 22 6.52 -4.08 8.76
N LYS A 23 6.20 -4.61 9.94
CA LYS A 23 6.58 -5.97 10.34
C LYS A 23 6.00 -7.03 9.42
N MET A 24 4.74 -6.89 8.99
CA MET A 24 4.15 -7.81 8.01
C MET A 24 4.86 -7.75 6.66
N LEU A 25 5.28 -6.57 6.21
CA LEU A 25 6.08 -6.43 4.98
C LEU A 25 7.45 -7.08 5.12
N ASP A 26 8.12 -6.92 6.25
CA ASP A 26 9.42 -7.59 6.52
C ASP A 26 9.29 -9.11 6.47
N ILE A 27 8.21 -9.65 7.04
CA ILE A 27 7.92 -11.09 6.98
C ILE A 27 7.65 -11.51 5.53
N ALA A 28 6.79 -10.76 4.82
CA ALA A 28 6.39 -11.07 3.45
C ALA A 28 7.56 -11.08 2.47
N LEU A 29 8.56 -10.22 2.69
CA LEU A 29 9.71 -10.04 1.79
C LEU A 29 10.96 -10.75 2.27
N LYS A 30 10.85 -11.59 3.31
CA LYS A 30 11.99 -12.37 3.81
C LYS A 30 12.52 -13.30 2.71
N GLY A 31 13.77 -13.08 2.30
CA GLY A 31 14.42 -13.85 1.24
C GLY A 31 14.10 -13.38 -0.18
N ALA A 32 13.30 -12.32 -0.36
CA ALA A 32 13.07 -11.75 -1.68
C ALA A 32 14.29 -10.94 -2.13
N GLU A 33 14.82 -11.26 -3.31
CA GLU A 33 15.89 -10.50 -3.93
C GLU A 33 15.33 -9.31 -4.72
N GLY A 34 16.07 -8.19 -4.71
CA GLY A 34 15.71 -6.99 -5.47
C GLY A 34 14.56 -6.16 -4.87
N ILE A 35 13.93 -6.60 -3.77
CA ILE A 35 12.84 -5.88 -3.09
C ILE A 35 13.26 -5.55 -1.66
N LYS A 36 13.04 -4.31 -1.25
CA LYS A 36 13.31 -3.85 0.13
C LYS A 36 12.13 -3.08 0.70
N VAL A 37 11.85 -3.31 1.97
CA VAL A 37 10.95 -2.47 2.75
C VAL A 37 11.66 -1.17 3.11
N SER A 38 10.95 -0.05 3.07
CA SER A 38 11.47 1.23 3.52
C SER A 38 10.44 1.90 4.44
N ASP A 39 10.90 2.35 5.57
CA ASP A 39 10.17 3.09 6.61
C ASP A 39 10.33 4.61 6.47
N ILE A 40 10.96 5.06 5.39
CA ILE A 40 11.37 6.45 5.20
C ILE A 40 10.22 7.45 5.37
N GLU A 41 9.02 7.09 4.91
CA GLU A 41 7.83 7.95 5.04
C GLU A 41 7.37 8.08 6.50
N LEU A 42 7.72 7.14 7.40
CA LEU A 42 7.34 7.22 8.81
C LEU A 42 8.09 8.35 9.54
N SER A 43 9.28 8.70 9.06
CA SER A 43 10.10 9.78 9.60
C SER A 43 9.86 11.13 8.92
N MET A 44 9.05 11.18 7.85
CA MET A 44 8.77 12.41 7.11
C MET A 44 7.63 13.23 7.74
N PRO A 45 7.59 14.55 7.55
CA PRO A 45 6.47 15.39 7.97
C PRO A 45 5.13 14.89 7.43
N ARG A 46 4.10 14.92 8.26
CA ARG A 46 2.73 14.54 7.87
C ARG A 46 1.90 15.76 7.49
N PRO A 47 1.00 15.64 6.49
CA PRO A 47 0.71 14.46 5.67
C PRO A 47 1.84 14.18 4.69
N SER A 48 2.16 12.90 4.46
CA SER A 48 3.19 12.52 3.47
C SER A 48 2.63 12.54 2.06
N TYR A 49 3.30 13.30 1.21
CA TYR A 49 3.01 13.38 -0.22
C TYR A 49 4.07 12.62 -1.00
N THR A 50 3.65 11.82 -1.97
CA THR A 50 4.53 10.98 -2.80
C THR A 50 5.66 11.77 -3.45
N ILE A 51 5.38 12.96 -3.96
CA ILE A 51 6.41 13.83 -4.56
C ILE A 51 7.55 14.17 -3.58
N ASN A 52 7.23 14.42 -2.31
CA ASN A 52 8.24 14.73 -1.30
C ASN A 52 9.13 13.51 -1.03
N THR A 53 8.53 12.31 -0.99
CA THR A 53 9.27 11.06 -0.81
C THR A 53 10.19 10.79 -1.97
N LEU A 54 9.73 10.98 -3.20
CA LEU A 54 10.54 10.80 -4.41
C LEU A 54 11.71 11.79 -4.45
N ARG A 55 11.45 13.07 -4.18
CA ARG A 55 12.51 14.10 -4.10
C ARG A 55 13.54 13.80 -3.01
N TYR A 56 13.08 13.33 -1.85
CA TYR A 56 13.99 12.92 -0.77
C TYR A 56 14.86 11.73 -1.20
N LEU A 57 14.28 10.70 -1.81
CA LEU A 57 15.00 9.52 -2.30
C LEU A 57 16.02 9.91 -3.38
N ALA A 58 15.65 10.73 -4.35
CA ALA A 58 16.55 11.21 -5.40
C ALA A 58 17.75 11.97 -4.81
N LYS A 59 17.51 12.83 -3.83
CA LYS A 59 18.58 13.55 -3.12
C LYS A 59 19.49 12.62 -2.31
N ARG A 60 18.90 11.61 -1.65
CA ARG A 60 19.63 10.68 -0.79
C ARG A 60 20.45 9.66 -1.58
N TYR A 61 19.99 9.30 -2.77
CA TYR A 61 20.59 8.29 -3.63
C TYR A 61 20.78 8.83 -5.06
N PRO A 62 21.71 9.78 -5.27
CA PRO A 62 21.85 10.52 -6.53
C PRO A 62 22.31 9.66 -7.73
N ARG A 63 22.77 8.44 -7.47
CA ARG A 63 23.17 7.48 -8.51
C ARG A 63 22.05 6.52 -8.91
N HIS A 64 20.85 6.70 -8.36
CA HIS A 64 19.70 5.86 -8.67
C HIS A 64 18.62 6.67 -9.41
N THR A 65 18.00 6.07 -10.38
CA THR A 65 16.79 6.59 -11.02
C THR A 65 15.59 5.98 -10.33
N PHE A 66 14.63 6.82 -9.96
CA PHE A 66 13.40 6.39 -9.29
C PHE A 66 12.23 6.51 -10.25
N LYS A 67 11.39 5.49 -10.31
CA LYS A 67 10.07 5.52 -10.96
C LYS A 67 8.99 5.22 -9.93
N LEU A 68 7.83 5.84 -10.07
CA LEU A 68 6.66 5.55 -9.23
C LEU A 68 5.86 4.39 -9.83
N ILE A 69 5.58 3.35 -9.05
CA ILE A 69 4.68 2.26 -9.45
C ILE A 69 3.36 2.40 -8.69
N ILE A 70 2.24 2.47 -9.41
CA ILE A 70 0.90 2.56 -8.82
C ILE A 70 -0.10 1.63 -9.53
N GLY A 71 -1.14 1.22 -8.81
CA GLY A 71 -2.27 0.53 -9.44
C GLY A 71 -3.16 1.50 -10.24
N SER A 72 -3.88 0.96 -11.23
CA SER A 72 -4.78 1.77 -12.05
C SER A 72 -5.95 2.40 -11.26
N ASP A 73 -6.29 1.87 -10.09
CA ASP A 73 -7.21 2.50 -9.14
C ASP A 73 -6.67 3.85 -8.61
N ASN A 74 -5.37 3.93 -8.34
CA ASN A 74 -4.71 5.17 -7.95
C ASN A 74 -4.46 6.09 -9.16
N TRP A 75 -4.18 5.52 -10.34
CA TRP A 75 -4.04 6.28 -11.58
C TRP A 75 -5.30 7.08 -11.91
N LYS A 76 -6.49 6.49 -11.72
CA LYS A 76 -7.77 7.16 -11.93
C LYS A 76 -7.91 8.50 -11.19
N ILE A 77 -7.28 8.63 -10.03
CA ILE A 77 -7.33 9.84 -9.20
C ILE A 77 -5.97 10.54 -9.12
N PHE A 78 -5.02 10.13 -9.95
CA PHE A 78 -3.64 10.59 -9.87
C PHE A 78 -3.49 12.10 -10.12
N SER A 79 -4.32 12.68 -10.98
CA SER A 79 -4.35 14.14 -11.22
C SER A 79 -4.68 14.97 -9.96
N GLN A 80 -5.28 14.35 -8.94
CA GLN A 80 -5.57 14.97 -7.65
C GLN A 80 -4.39 14.91 -6.66
N TRP A 81 -3.34 14.18 -7.03
CA TRP A 81 -2.16 14.08 -6.17
C TRP A 81 -1.35 15.38 -6.24
N LYS A 82 -0.73 15.72 -5.13
CA LYS A 82 0.14 16.90 -5.05
C LYS A 82 1.28 16.78 -6.07
N ASP A 83 1.42 17.80 -6.89
CA ASP A 83 2.45 17.93 -7.95
C ASP A 83 2.49 16.69 -8.87
N SER A 84 1.32 16.16 -9.27
CA SER A 84 1.22 14.94 -10.10
C SER A 84 1.97 15.06 -11.43
N GLU A 85 1.90 16.22 -12.09
CA GLU A 85 2.65 16.48 -13.33
C GLU A 85 4.17 16.46 -13.10
N ALA A 86 4.64 16.99 -11.97
CA ALA A 86 6.05 16.94 -11.62
C ALA A 86 6.50 15.49 -11.32
N ILE A 87 5.61 14.63 -10.76
CA ILE A 87 5.92 13.22 -10.58
C ILE A 87 6.16 12.54 -11.93
N ILE A 88 5.29 12.78 -12.92
CA ILE A 88 5.45 12.21 -14.27
C ILE A 88 6.76 12.70 -14.87
N ARG A 89 6.93 14.00 -15.00
CA ARG A 89 8.07 14.62 -15.66
C ARG A 89 9.42 14.26 -15.03
N ASP A 90 9.51 14.30 -13.69
CA ASP A 90 10.79 14.19 -12.97
C ASP A 90 11.17 12.73 -12.64
N PHE A 91 10.19 11.82 -12.58
CA PHE A 91 10.39 10.45 -12.12
C PHE A 91 9.80 9.38 -13.04
N GLY A 92 8.78 9.71 -13.82
CA GLY A 92 8.00 8.74 -14.56
C GLY A 92 7.08 7.88 -13.69
N VAL A 93 6.04 7.33 -14.31
CA VAL A 93 5.03 6.51 -13.62
C VAL A 93 4.83 5.19 -14.33
N VAL A 94 4.80 4.11 -13.58
CA VAL A 94 4.47 2.77 -14.05
C VAL A 94 3.09 2.39 -13.47
N VAL A 95 2.13 2.16 -14.36
CA VAL A 95 0.75 1.82 -13.97
C VAL A 95 0.53 0.32 -14.08
N TYR A 96 0.18 -0.31 -12.96
CA TYR A 96 -0.21 -1.72 -12.90
C TYR A 96 -1.73 -1.85 -13.04
N PRO A 97 -2.24 -2.60 -14.04
CA PRO A 97 -3.68 -2.77 -14.25
C PRO A 97 -4.38 -3.45 -13.08
N ARG A 98 -5.58 -2.98 -12.74
CA ARG A 98 -6.44 -3.59 -11.73
C ARG A 98 -7.84 -3.87 -12.28
N PRO A 99 -8.50 -4.97 -11.86
CA PRO A 99 -9.89 -5.25 -12.23
C PRO A 99 -10.81 -4.08 -11.88
N GLY A 100 -11.70 -3.70 -12.80
CA GLY A 100 -12.65 -2.59 -12.60
C GLY A 100 -12.06 -1.17 -12.79
N TYR A 101 -10.77 -1.06 -13.08
CA TYR A 101 -10.10 0.23 -13.30
C TYR A 101 -9.33 0.21 -14.63
N PRO A 102 -10.04 0.31 -15.78
CA PRO A 102 -9.37 0.34 -17.07
C PRO A 102 -8.47 1.57 -17.18
N VAL A 103 -7.29 1.36 -17.72
CA VAL A 103 -6.38 2.44 -18.06
C VAL A 103 -6.75 2.89 -19.48
N GLY A 104 -7.17 4.15 -19.64
CA GLY A 104 -7.42 4.74 -20.95
C GLY A 104 -6.12 4.88 -21.77
N THR A 105 -6.23 5.47 -22.96
CA THR A 105 -5.06 5.78 -23.78
C THR A 105 -4.18 6.78 -23.04
N ILE A 106 -2.91 6.48 -22.91
CA ILE A 106 -1.89 7.35 -22.32
C ILE A 106 -1.04 7.90 -23.46
N TYR A 107 -0.90 9.21 -23.53
CA TYR A 107 -0.13 9.93 -24.56
C TYR A 107 1.18 10.50 -24.01
N ASP A 108 1.58 10.11 -22.80
CA ASP A 108 2.78 10.62 -22.14
C ASP A 108 3.84 9.53 -22.11
N ASP A 109 5.01 9.80 -22.70
CA ASP A 109 6.11 8.85 -22.82
C ASP A 109 6.73 8.49 -21.46
N ASP A 110 6.53 9.33 -20.44
CA ASP A 110 6.99 9.09 -19.08
C ASP A 110 6.01 8.21 -18.25
N VAL A 111 4.91 7.76 -18.87
CA VAL A 111 3.91 6.89 -18.24
C VAL A 111 3.84 5.53 -18.96
N GLU A 112 4.20 4.49 -18.26
CA GLU A 112 4.22 3.11 -18.77
C GLU A 112 3.07 2.28 -18.17
N VAL A 113 2.34 1.53 -18.99
CA VAL A 113 1.36 0.55 -18.50
C VAL A 113 1.94 -0.85 -18.64
N VAL A 114 2.14 -1.54 -17.50
CA VAL A 114 2.69 -2.90 -17.53
C VAL A 114 1.66 -3.92 -18.02
N LYS A 115 2.10 -4.85 -18.86
CA LYS A 115 1.34 -6.04 -19.22
C LYS A 115 1.64 -7.13 -18.18
N ALA A 116 0.77 -7.26 -17.18
CA ALA A 116 0.94 -8.25 -16.12
C ALA A 116 -0.37 -8.99 -15.84
N PRO A 117 -0.32 -10.25 -15.37
CA PRO A 117 -1.51 -10.96 -14.93
C PRO A 117 -2.24 -10.16 -13.85
N MET A 118 -3.56 -10.02 -14.03
CA MET A 118 -4.39 -9.37 -13.01
C MET A 118 -4.72 -10.36 -11.91
N ALA A 119 -4.42 -10.00 -10.67
CA ALA A 119 -4.88 -10.74 -9.50
C ALA A 119 -6.10 -10.04 -8.88
N ASP A 120 -7.23 -10.73 -8.84
CA ASP A 120 -8.46 -10.21 -8.21
C ASP A 120 -8.46 -10.47 -6.70
N VAL A 121 -7.38 -10.03 -6.06
CA VAL A 121 -7.22 -10.12 -4.61
C VAL A 121 -6.91 -8.73 -4.07
N SER A 122 -7.74 -8.27 -3.13
CA SER A 122 -7.54 -6.97 -2.47
C SER A 122 -7.28 -7.13 -0.97
N SER A 123 -6.58 -6.16 -0.37
CA SER A 123 -6.38 -6.13 1.07
C SER A 123 -7.71 -6.10 1.84
N SER A 124 -8.74 -5.44 1.31
CA SER A 124 -10.08 -5.41 1.92
C SER A 124 -10.74 -6.78 1.87
N PHE A 125 -10.63 -7.52 0.76
CA PHE A 125 -11.10 -8.90 0.66
C PHE A 125 -10.47 -9.77 1.75
N ILE A 126 -9.14 -9.71 1.89
CA ILE A 126 -8.40 -10.51 2.88
C ILE A 126 -8.83 -10.14 4.31
N ARG A 127 -8.83 -8.84 4.65
CA ARG A 127 -9.23 -8.39 6.00
C ARG A 127 -10.65 -8.81 6.35
N ASN A 128 -11.59 -8.64 5.43
CA ASN A 128 -12.98 -9.04 5.64
C ASN A 128 -13.14 -10.57 5.79
N ALA A 129 -12.35 -11.36 5.07
CA ALA A 129 -12.36 -12.81 5.21
C ALA A 129 -11.82 -13.24 6.59
N ILE A 130 -10.71 -12.65 7.04
CA ILE A 130 -10.15 -12.89 8.38
C ILE A 130 -11.15 -12.49 9.47
N ALA A 131 -11.78 -11.33 9.36
CA ALA A 131 -12.79 -10.86 10.30
C ALA A 131 -14.00 -11.84 10.45
N ARG A 132 -14.26 -12.64 9.41
CA ARG A 132 -15.29 -13.70 9.40
C ARG A 132 -14.74 -15.08 9.78
N GLY A 133 -13.51 -15.17 10.28
CA GLY A 133 -12.87 -16.42 10.68
C GLY A 133 -12.44 -17.34 9.53
N LYS A 134 -12.35 -16.83 8.29
CA LYS A 134 -11.88 -17.64 7.16
C LYS A 134 -10.38 -17.76 7.16
N ASP A 135 -9.87 -18.96 6.81
CA ASP A 135 -8.46 -19.18 6.58
C ASP A 135 -8.00 -18.49 5.29
N MET A 136 -7.00 -17.63 5.42
CA MET A 136 -6.41 -16.85 4.32
C MET A 136 -4.93 -17.17 4.09
N ASN A 137 -4.46 -18.31 4.60
CA ASN A 137 -3.06 -18.70 4.53
C ASN A 137 -2.51 -18.72 3.08
N TYR A 138 -3.30 -19.21 2.13
CA TYR A 138 -2.88 -19.34 0.73
C TYR A 138 -2.99 -18.02 -0.08
N PHE A 139 -3.53 -16.97 0.51
CA PHE A 139 -3.66 -15.64 -0.10
C PHE A 139 -2.59 -14.66 0.38
N LEU A 140 -1.74 -15.08 1.30
CA LEU A 140 -0.72 -14.25 1.94
C LEU A 140 0.66 -14.91 1.81
N PRO A 141 1.73 -14.11 1.74
CA PRO A 141 3.09 -14.64 1.84
C PRO A 141 3.28 -15.45 3.14
N SER A 142 4.15 -16.47 3.07
CA SER A 142 4.45 -17.34 4.20
C SER A 142 4.79 -16.56 5.47
N GLY A 143 4.21 -16.98 6.60
CA GLY A 143 4.41 -16.38 7.91
C GLY A 143 3.59 -15.10 8.19
N VAL A 144 3.05 -14.44 7.17
CA VAL A 144 2.21 -13.23 7.38
C VAL A 144 0.89 -13.61 8.05
N TYR A 145 0.26 -14.68 7.60
CA TYR A 145 -1.00 -15.14 8.19
C TYR A 145 -0.82 -15.61 9.64
N ASP A 146 0.29 -16.27 9.95
CA ASP A 146 0.61 -16.68 11.32
C ASP A 146 0.83 -15.47 12.23
N TYR A 147 1.49 -14.45 11.73
CA TYR A 147 1.64 -13.19 12.45
C TYR A 147 0.27 -12.54 12.72
N ILE A 148 -0.61 -12.48 11.72
CA ILE A 148 -1.97 -11.96 11.87
C ILE A 148 -2.75 -12.71 12.94
N LYS A 149 -2.69 -14.06 12.96
CA LYS A 149 -3.34 -14.91 13.97
C LYS A 149 -2.77 -14.68 15.37
N THR A 150 -1.44 -14.67 15.48
CA THR A 150 -0.76 -14.49 16.78
C THR A 150 -1.14 -13.19 17.48
N PHE A 151 -1.30 -12.11 16.71
CA PHE A 151 -1.63 -10.80 17.26
C PHE A 151 -3.11 -10.44 17.13
N ASN A 152 -3.97 -11.39 16.74
CA ASN A 152 -5.42 -11.19 16.56
C ASN A 152 -5.76 -9.96 15.72
N LEU A 153 -4.97 -9.74 14.63
CA LEU A 153 -5.18 -8.58 13.76
C LEU A 153 -6.42 -8.79 12.88
N TYR A 154 -7.16 -7.70 12.66
CA TYR A 154 -8.38 -7.68 11.83
C TYR A 154 -9.55 -8.52 12.38
N ILE A 155 -9.47 -9.04 13.59
CA ILE A 155 -10.58 -9.70 14.26
C ILE A 155 -11.41 -8.61 14.98
N PRO A 156 -12.73 -8.55 14.78
CA PRO A 156 -13.58 -7.63 15.52
C PRO A 156 -13.43 -7.88 17.03
N LYS A 157 -13.17 -6.81 17.79
CA LYS A 157 -13.21 -6.93 19.25
C LYS A 157 -14.64 -7.34 19.63
N PRO A 158 -14.82 -8.34 20.51
CA PRO A 158 -16.13 -8.64 21.05
C PRO A 158 -16.69 -7.34 21.65
N LEU A 159 -17.91 -6.99 21.28
CA LEU A 159 -18.63 -5.88 21.91
C LEU A 159 -18.55 -6.17 23.41
N SER A 160 -17.91 -5.27 24.17
CA SER A 160 -17.92 -5.33 25.63
C SER A 160 -19.39 -5.29 26.05
N GLY A 161 -19.94 -6.48 26.38
CA GLY A 161 -21.32 -6.60 26.81
C GLY A 161 -21.55 -5.66 27.96
N ASN A 162 -22.55 -4.83 27.84
CA ASN A 162 -23.17 -4.17 28.98
C ASN A 162 -23.46 -5.30 29.98
N ALA A 163 -22.72 -5.32 31.07
CA ALA A 163 -23.08 -6.12 32.23
C ALA A 163 -24.46 -5.63 32.66
N VAL A 164 -25.48 -6.40 32.33
CA VAL A 164 -26.79 -6.24 32.96
C VAL A 164 -26.52 -6.56 34.42
N LYS A 165 -26.52 -5.53 35.25
CA LYS A 165 -26.55 -5.71 36.70
C LYS A 165 -27.90 -6.30 37.04
N PRO A 166 -27.93 -7.28 37.95
CA PRO A 166 -29.17 -7.86 38.49
C PRO A 166 -29.99 -6.86 39.27
#